data_f19fbaa552bb90b01fe2479a9e56df24
#
_entry.id   f19fbaa552bb90b01fe2479a9e56df24
#
_cell.length_a   1.000
_cell.length_b   1.000
_cell.length_c   1.000
_cell.angle_alpha   90.00
_cell.angle_beta   90.00
_cell.angle_gamma   90.00
#
_symmetry.space_group_name_H-M   'P 1'
#
loop_
_entity.id
_entity.type
_entity.pdbx_description
1 polymer ?
#
loop_
_entity_poly.entity_id
_entity_poly.type
_entity_poly.pdbx_seq_one_letter_code
_entity_poly.pdbx_strand_id
1 'polypeptide(L)'
;VTVVVATEDFELYHGVVNELRDRGVTFTTVEPGADPPDSADVLVRADDDESVPAESDADVRTVIADPADPRRAVEEALALLRGEGGRTVVGIDPGTRPGVAVLSGEMVVAAFHVPLGDVAAVVREEVTDAVDPVVRIGDGARLQGGKLIRALEDVPVELVDETGTTPYLGTGARGMGDVLAAVNIARLDGERVESREVEPTPGELTVIQNRSRERADDNREIDEELARRVASGELTLEEAMREHREDDAT
;
A
#
# COMPACT_ATOMS: atom_id res chain seq x y z
N VAL A 1 -9.51 0.06 15.26
CA VAL A 1 -8.54 -1.02 15.45
C VAL A 1 -7.25 -0.44 15.92
N THR A 2 -6.73 -1.00 16.98
CA THR A 2 -5.52 -0.46 17.61
C THR A 2 -4.59 -1.60 18.03
N VAL A 3 -3.37 -1.55 17.52
CA VAL A 3 -2.26 -2.35 18.07
C VAL A 3 -1.79 -1.65 19.35
N VAL A 4 -1.68 -2.39 20.42
CA VAL A 4 -1.12 -1.91 21.67
C VAL A 4 0.27 -2.47 21.87
N VAL A 5 1.24 -1.63 22.16
CA VAL A 5 2.60 -2.04 22.48
C VAL A 5 2.84 -1.83 23.97
N ALA A 6 3.12 -2.93 24.70
CA ALA A 6 3.32 -2.93 26.13
C ALA A 6 4.60 -3.72 26.46
N THR A 7 5.74 -3.05 26.45
CA THR A 7 7.03 -3.70 26.75
C THR A 7 7.99 -2.76 27.48
N GLU A 8 8.76 -3.30 28.42
CA GLU A 8 9.91 -2.62 29.07
C GLU A 8 11.19 -2.76 28.25
N ASP A 9 11.21 -3.70 27.29
CA ASP A 9 12.37 -3.88 26.42
C ASP A 9 12.48 -2.70 25.43
N PHE A 10 13.57 -1.95 25.56
CA PHE A 10 13.80 -0.75 24.75
C PHE A 10 14.05 -1.05 23.27
N GLU A 11 14.73 -2.14 22.95
CA GLU A 11 15.01 -2.53 21.55
C GLU A 11 13.74 -2.98 20.86
N LEU A 12 12.95 -3.82 21.53
CA LEU A 12 11.65 -4.24 21.04
C LEU A 12 10.71 -3.05 20.84
N TYR A 13 10.59 -2.18 21.84
CA TYR A 13 9.73 -0.99 21.75
C TYR A 13 10.05 -0.15 20.51
N HIS A 14 11.31 0.22 20.35
CA HIS A 14 11.71 1.05 19.21
C HIS A 14 11.55 0.34 17.87
N GLY A 15 11.89 -0.93 17.81
CA GLY A 15 11.75 -1.74 16.61
C GLY A 15 10.29 -1.85 16.15
N VAL A 16 9.39 -2.24 17.05
CA VAL A 16 7.95 -2.39 16.77
C VAL A 16 7.30 -1.04 16.42
N VAL A 17 7.58 0.00 17.20
CA VAL A 17 7.00 1.33 16.96
C VAL A 17 7.45 1.92 15.63
N ASN A 18 8.70 1.74 15.24
CA ASN A 18 9.18 2.21 13.93
C ASN A 18 8.52 1.43 12.79
N GLU A 19 8.47 0.10 12.90
CA GLU A 19 7.84 -0.74 11.88
C GLU A 19 6.33 -0.44 11.71
N LEU A 20 5.61 -0.22 12.82
CA LEU A 20 4.19 0.19 12.77
C LEU A 20 4.02 1.57 12.10
N ARG A 21 4.90 2.53 12.40
CA ARG A 21 4.86 3.87 11.76
C ARG A 21 5.17 3.80 10.28
N ASP A 22 6.19 3.05 9.90
CA ASP A 22 6.60 2.92 8.49
C ASP A 22 5.49 2.28 7.65
N ARG A 23 4.69 1.41 8.25
CA ARG A 23 3.51 0.79 7.63
C ARG A 23 2.21 1.59 7.79
N GLY A 24 2.24 2.75 8.43
CA GLY A 24 1.05 3.59 8.66
C GLY A 24 -0.02 2.96 9.56
N VAL A 25 0.37 2.01 10.41
CA VAL A 25 -0.55 1.31 11.33
C VAL A 25 -0.86 2.18 12.53
N THR A 26 -2.15 2.24 12.92
CA THR A 26 -2.56 2.93 14.16
C THR A 26 -2.20 2.08 15.37
N PHE A 27 -1.47 2.67 16.32
CA PHE A 27 -1.08 2.00 17.54
C PHE A 27 -1.14 2.95 18.75
N THR A 28 -1.16 2.38 19.92
CA THR A 28 -0.95 3.07 21.20
C THR A 28 0.07 2.32 22.04
N THR A 29 0.58 2.95 23.08
CA THR A 29 1.53 2.34 24.00
C THR A 29 0.98 2.41 25.42
N VAL A 30 1.14 1.34 26.19
CA VAL A 30 0.78 1.26 27.60
C VAL A 30 1.94 0.70 28.42
N GLU A 31 1.90 0.86 29.72
CA GLU A 31 2.87 0.22 30.61
C GLU A 31 2.62 -1.29 30.64
N PRO A 32 3.65 -2.16 30.72
CA PRO A 32 3.48 -3.59 30.88
C PRO A 32 2.61 -3.93 32.11
N GLY A 33 1.70 -4.88 31.91
CA GLY A 33 0.73 -5.26 32.96
C GLY A 33 -0.46 -4.29 33.13
N ALA A 34 -0.47 -3.14 32.45
CA ALA A 34 -1.63 -2.27 32.46
C ALA A 34 -2.76 -2.81 31.58
N ASP A 35 -4.02 -2.51 31.94
CA ASP A 35 -5.17 -2.87 31.13
C ASP A 35 -5.10 -2.14 29.78
N PRO A 36 -5.21 -2.88 28.65
CA PRO A 36 -5.28 -2.25 27.35
C PRO A 36 -6.59 -1.46 27.20
N PRO A 37 -6.61 -0.41 26.37
CA PRO A 37 -7.85 0.33 26.12
C PRO A 37 -8.90 -0.58 25.44
N ASP A 38 -10.20 -0.28 25.61
CA ASP A 38 -11.31 -1.03 25.03
C ASP A 38 -11.24 -1.15 23.48
N SER A 39 -10.48 -0.29 22.83
CA SER A 39 -10.25 -0.31 21.39
C SER A 39 -9.08 -1.19 20.97
N ALA A 40 -8.44 -1.87 21.90
CA ALA A 40 -7.30 -2.75 21.63
C ALA A 40 -7.77 -4.08 21.01
N ASP A 41 -7.20 -4.46 19.91
CA ASP A 41 -7.46 -5.73 19.24
C ASP A 41 -6.27 -6.69 19.34
N VAL A 42 -5.07 -6.13 19.33
CA VAL A 42 -3.82 -6.89 19.45
C VAL A 42 -2.86 -6.19 20.40
N LEU A 43 -2.30 -6.98 21.32
CA LEU A 43 -1.26 -6.57 22.26
C LEU A 43 0.08 -7.18 21.84
N VAL A 44 1.10 -6.35 21.67
CA VAL A 44 2.48 -6.79 21.40
C VAL A 44 3.33 -6.55 22.64
N ARG A 45 3.99 -7.59 23.15
CA ARG A 45 4.86 -7.55 24.32
C ARG A 45 6.04 -8.51 24.18
N ALA A 46 7.08 -8.34 24.98
CA ALA A 46 8.12 -9.37 25.14
C ALA A 46 7.63 -10.55 26.02
N ASP A 47 8.33 -11.67 25.97
CA ASP A 47 7.96 -12.86 26.73
C ASP A 47 8.11 -12.67 28.24
N ASP A 48 9.07 -11.85 28.66
CA ASP A 48 9.41 -11.52 30.05
C ASP A 48 8.64 -10.31 30.61
N ASP A 49 7.87 -9.58 29.79
CA ASP A 49 7.02 -8.49 30.26
C ASP A 49 5.84 -9.04 31.10
N GLU A 50 5.37 -8.22 32.05
CA GLU A 50 4.16 -8.55 32.79
C GLU A 50 2.97 -8.76 31.85
N SER A 51 2.28 -9.88 32.04
CA SER A 51 1.06 -10.17 31.29
C SER A 51 -0.10 -9.35 31.80
N VAL A 52 -1.03 -8.97 30.90
CA VAL A 52 -2.30 -8.35 31.29
C VAL A 52 -3.02 -9.25 32.30
N PRO A 53 -3.61 -8.69 33.37
CA PRO A 53 -4.35 -9.47 34.35
C PRO A 53 -5.43 -10.34 33.70
N ALA A 54 -5.54 -11.60 34.15
CA ALA A 54 -6.52 -12.56 33.62
C ALA A 54 -8.00 -12.15 33.84
N GLU A 55 -8.24 -11.07 34.58
CA GLU A 55 -9.55 -10.50 34.87
C GLU A 55 -9.95 -9.40 33.88
N SER A 56 -9.08 -9.08 32.91
CA SER A 56 -9.42 -8.12 31.84
C SER A 56 -10.48 -8.74 30.94
N ASP A 57 -11.66 -8.14 30.85
CA ASP A 57 -12.77 -8.55 29.95
C ASP A 57 -12.46 -8.25 28.46
N ALA A 58 -11.27 -7.74 28.15
CA ALA A 58 -10.87 -7.43 26.80
C ALA A 58 -10.42 -8.72 26.08
N ASP A 59 -11.12 -9.08 25.01
CA ASP A 59 -10.75 -10.19 24.10
C ASP A 59 -9.58 -9.76 23.19
N VAL A 60 -8.45 -9.37 23.82
CA VAL A 60 -7.27 -8.85 23.14
C VAL A 60 -6.30 -9.98 22.86
N ARG A 61 -5.99 -10.18 21.59
CA ARG A 61 -4.99 -11.20 21.17
C ARG A 61 -3.58 -10.71 21.45
N THR A 62 -2.75 -11.58 21.97
CA THR A 62 -1.38 -11.24 22.35
C THR A 62 -0.38 -11.83 21.37
N VAL A 63 0.53 -10.99 20.88
CA VAL A 63 1.74 -11.36 20.14
C VAL A 63 2.92 -11.27 21.10
N ILE A 64 3.62 -12.39 21.28
CA ILE A 64 4.89 -12.43 22.00
C ILE A 64 6.00 -12.15 21.01
N ALA A 65 6.68 -11.04 21.21
CA ALA A 65 7.67 -10.51 20.29
C ALA A 65 9.11 -10.79 20.75
N ASP A 66 9.96 -11.15 19.79
CA ASP A 66 11.40 -11.24 20.00
C ASP A 66 12.05 -9.86 19.72
N PRO A 67 12.80 -9.29 20.67
CA PRO A 67 13.54 -8.04 20.45
C PRO A 67 14.47 -8.07 19.23
N ALA A 68 14.98 -9.25 18.86
CA ALA A 68 15.84 -9.43 17.70
C ALA A 68 15.08 -9.40 16.36
N ASP A 69 13.75 -9.59 16.36
CA ASP A 69 12.92 -9.61 15.15
C ASP A 69 11.57 -8.87 15.35
N PRO A 70 11.60 -7.55 15.58
CA PRO A 70 10.39 -6.75 15.77
C PRO A 70 9.49 -6.72 14.54
N ARG A 71 10.06 -6.88 13.34
CA ARG A 71 9.31 -6.95 12.09
C ARG A 71 8.34 -8.12 12.08
N ARG A 72 8.78 -9.30 12.48
CA ARG A 72 7.95 -10.50 12.56
C ARG A 72 6.77 -10.30 13.51
N ALA A 73 6.99 -9.66 14.66
CA ALA A 73 5.92 -9.37 15.61
C ALA A 73 4.84 -8.46 15.01
N VAL A 74 5.24 -7.45 14.23
CA VAL A 74 4.29 -6.57 13.52
C VAL A 74 3.55 -7.35 12.44
N GLU A 75 4.22 -8.20 11.66
CA GLU A 75 3.59 -9.06 10.65
C GLU A 75 2.55 -10.00 11.28
N GLU A 76 2.87 -10.62 12.42
CA GLU A 76 1.95 -11.49 13.17
C GLU A 76 0.75 -10.69 13.72
N ALA A 77 0.98 -9.52 14.30
CA ALA A 77 -0.09 -8.64 14.77
C ALA A 77 -1.04 -8.24 13.63
N LEU A 78 -0.50 -7.89 12.46
CA LEU A 78 -1.31 -7.56 11.29
C LEU A 78 -2.05 -8.77 10.72
N ALA A 79 -1.45 -9.96 10.75
CA ALA A 79 -2.12 -11.20 10.35
C ALA A 79 -3.32 -11.53 11.25
N LEU A 80 -3.17 -11.32 12.56
CA LEU A 80 -4.27 -11.48 13.52
C LEU A 80 -5.40 -10.48 13.23
N LEU A 81 -5.09 -9.23 12.97
CA LEU A 81 -6.08 -8.22 12.62
C LEU A 81 -6.84 -8.57 11.33
N ARG A 82 -6.17 -9.13 10.33
CA ARG A 82 -6.78 -9.57 9.07
C ARG A 82 -7.69 -10.79 9.26
N GLY A 83 -7.33 -11.72 10.12
CA GLY A 83 -8.04 -12.99 10.31
C GLY A 83 -9.47 -12.88 10.85
N GLU A 84 -9.81 -11.84 11.61
CA GLU A 84 -11.14 -11.62 12.18
C GLU A 84 -11.99 -10.59 11.45
N GLY A 85 -11.37 -9.76 10.60
CA GLY A 85 -12.01 -8.62 9.96
C GLY A 85 -12.85 -8.93 8.72
N GLY A 86 -12.92 -10.18 8.26
CA GLY A 86 -13.60 -10.52 7.02
C GLY A 86 -12.71 -10.29 5.78
N ARG A 87 -13.32 -9.93 4.64
CA ARG A 87 -12.64 -9.71 3.36
C ARG A 87 -11.50 -8.69 3.48
N THR A 88 -10.34 -9.04 2.94
CA THR A 88 -9.22 -8.09 2.85
C THR A 88 -9.33 -7.25 1.59
N VAL A 89 -9.37 -5.93 1.75
CA VAL A 89 -9.46 -4.99 0.63
C VAL A 89 -8.22 -4.10 0.61
N VAL A 90 -7.49 -4.10 -0.51
CA VAL A 90 -6.38 -3.18 -0.74
C VAL A 90 -6.84 -2.07 -1.67
N GLY A 91 -7.00 -0.86 -1.15
CA GLY A 91 -7.33 0.33 -1.94
C GLY A 91 -6.07 1.01 -2.45
N ILE A 92 -6.09 1.45 -3.71
CA ILE A 92 -4.97 2.15 -4.34
C ILE A 92 -5.49 3.41 -5.02
N ASP A 93 -4.97 4.56 -4.61
CA ASP A 93 -5.09 5.81 -5.37
C ASP A 93 -3.90 5.92 -6.34
N PRO A 94 -4.11 5.67 -7.65
CA PRO A 94 -3.03 5.58 -8.61
C PRO A 94 -2.52 6.96 -9.00
N GLY A 95 -1.27 7.26 -8.69
CA GLY A 95 -0.58 8.51 -9.03
C GLY A 95 0.90 8.26 -9.34
N THR A 96 1.69 9.33 -9.36
CA THR A 96 3.16 9.21 -9.45
C THR A 96 3.77 8.61 -8.18
N ARG A 97 3.07 8.76 -7.07
CA ARG A 97 3.39 8.20 -5.77
C ARG A 97 2.10 7.69 -5.13
N PRO A 98 1.65 6.50 -5.54
CA PRO A 98 0.38 5.95 -5.11
C PRO A 98 0.20 5.93 -3.59
N GLY A 99 -1.01 6.26 -3.15
CA GLY A 99 -1.49 5.90 -1.83
C GLY A 99 -1.97 4.45 -1.84
N VAL A 100 -1.66 3.71 -0.79
CA VAL A 100 -2.12 2.33 -0.58
C VAL A 100 -2.75 2.24 0.79
N ALA A 101 -3.91 1.60 0.89
CA ALA A 101 -4.58 1.32 2.15
C ALA A 101 -5.03 -0.14 2.19
N VAL A 102 -4.80 -0.80 3.30
CA VAL A 102 -5.23 -2.18 3.54
C VAL A 102 -6.35 -2.17 4.58
N LEU A 103 -7.48 -2.74 4.22
CA LEU A 103 -8.63 -2.89 5.11
C LEU A 103 -8.89 -4.36 5.38
N SER A 104 -9.27 -4.67 6.60
CA SER A 104 -9.86 -5.95 6.99
C SER A 104 -11.31 -5.70 7.40
N GLY A 105 -12.26 -6.13 6.57
CA GLY A 105 -13.64 -5.65 6.67
C GLY A 105 -13.73 -4.13 6.53
N GLU A 106 -14.31 -3.46 7.53
CA GLU A 106 -14.43 -1.98 7.57
C GLU A 106 -13.18 -1.27 8.14
N MET A 107 -12.22 -2.03 8.67
CA MET A 107 -11.10 -1.51 9.45
C MET A 107 -9.87 -1.25 8.62
N VAL A 108 -9.28 -0.06 8.76
CA VAL A 108 -7.98 0.28 8.16
C VAL A 108 -6.88 -0.35 8.99
N VAL A 109 -6.20 -1.34 8.43
CA VAL A 109 -5.09 -2.07 9.05
C VAL A 109 -3.76 -1.36 8.77
N ALA A 110 -3.57 -0.87 7.55
CA ALA A 110 -2.39 -0.12 7.15
C ALA A 110 -2.75 0.93 6.09
N ALA A 111 -2.01 2.06 6.07
CA ALA A 111 -2.19 3.07 5.03
C ALA A 111 -0.87 3.87 4.84
N PHE A 112 -0.33 3.88 3.63
CA PHE A 112 1.00 4.40 3.34
C PHE A 112 1.19 4.76 1.86
N HIS A 113 2.31 5.40 1.52
CA HIS A 113 2.71 5.67 0.15
C HIS A 113 3.73 4.65 -0.35
N VAL A 114 3.61 4.28 -1.63
CA VAL A 114 4.53 3.35 -2.29
C VAL A 114 5.01 3.94 -3.62
N PRO A 115 6.28 3.82 -4.01
CA PRO A 115 6.69 4.09 -5.38
C PRO A 115 5.91 3.22 -6.37
N LEU A 116 5.48 3.78 -7.51
CA LEU A 116 4.62 3.07 -8.47
C LEU A 116 5.18 1.71 -8.89
N GLY A 117 6.50 1.60 -9.05
CA GLY A 117 7.16 0.34 -9.42
C GLY A 117 7.10 -0.76 -8.36
N ASP A 118 6.90 -0.39 -7.10
CA ASP A 118 6.93 -1.33 -5.97
C ASP A 118 5.51 -1.74 -5.54
N VAL A 119 4.46 -1.05 -6.02
CA VAL A 119 3.07 -1.28 -5.60
C VAL A 119 2.66 -2.74 -5.76
N ALA A 120 2.94 -3.36 -6.91
CA ALA A 120 2.52 -4.74 -7.15
C ALA A 120 3.18 -5.75 -6.19
N ALA A 121 4.45 -5.53 -5.84
CA ALA A 121 5.15 -6.37 -4.87
C ALA A 121 4.55 -6.22 -3.46
N VAL A 122 4.33 -4.97 -3.03
CA VAL A 122 3.71 -4.66 -1.74
C VAL A 122 2.29 -5.24 -1.66
N VAL A 123 1.47 -5.06 -2.70
CA VAL A 123 0.11 -5.62 -2.73
C VAL A 123 0.12 -7.14 -2.60
N ARG A 124 1.02 -7.85 -3.30
CA ARG A 124 1.12 -9.31 -3.16
C ARG A 124 1.51 -9.73 -1.75
N GLU A 125 2.42 -8.99 -1.11
CA GLU A 125 2.78 -9.23 0.30
C GLU A 125 1.56 -9.04 1.20
N GLU A 126 0.77 -7.98 1.00
CA GLU A 126 -0.42 -7.66 1.79
C GLU A 126 -1.58 -8.65 1.58
N VAL A 127 -1.69 -9.28 0.39
CA VAL A 127 -2.75 -10.27 0.11
C VAL A 127 -2.31 -11.71 0.32
N THR A 128 -1.02 -11.97 0.58
CA THR A 128 -0.54 -13.31 0.95
C THR A 128 -1.22 -13.71 2.25
N ASP A 129 -1.80 -14.88 2.30
CA ASP A 129 -2.55 -15.43 3.46
C ASP A 129 -3.80 -14.60 3.86
N ALA A 130 -4.21 -13.62 3.05
CA ALA A 130 -5.39 -12.80 3.30
C ALA A 130 -6.69 -13.57 2.99
N VAL A 131 -7.74 -13.27 3.76
CA VAL A 131 -9.07 -13.86 3.55
C VAL A 131 -9.78 -13.12 2.42
N ASP A 132 -10.19 -13.84 1.37
CA ASP A 132 -10.93 -13.32 0.21
C ASP A 132 -10.40 -11.95 -0.29
N PRO A 133 -9.12 -11.87 -0.71
CA PRO A 133 -8.49 -10.61 -1.03
C PRO A 133 -9.05 -9.99 -2.31
N VAL A 134 -9.17 -8.66 -2.31
CA VAL A 134 -9.49 -7.88 -3.51
C VAL A 134 -8.67 -6.59 -3.52
N VAL A 135 -8.22 -6.18 -4.69
CA VAL A 135 -7.56 -4.90 -4.90
C VAL A 135 -8.54 -3.94 -5.57
N ARG A 136 -8.74 -2.76 -5.01
CA ARG A 136 -9.56 -1.68 -5.56
C ARG A 136 -8.67 -0.55 -6.01
N ILE A 137 -8.77 -0.19 -7.29
CA ILE A 137 -7.94 0.86 -7.91
C ILE A 137 -8.85 1.99 -8.37
N GLY A 138 -8.53 3.22 -7.97
CA GLY A 138 -9.23 4.41 -8.46
C GLY A 138 -9.04 4.62 -9.96
N ASP A 139 -10.04 5.13 -10.64
CA ASP A 139 -10.02 5.34 -12.10
C ASP A 139 -9.42 6.69 -12.54
N GLY A 140 -9.10 7.56 -11.58
CA GLY A 140 -8.62 8.94 -11.81
C GLY A 140 -7.31 9.04 -12.60
N ALA A 141 -6.38 8.10 -12.45
CA ALA A 141 -5.09 8.08 -13.14
C ALA A 141 -5.01 6.91 -14.15
N ARG A 142 -5.59 7.09 -15.33
CA ARG A 142 -5.79 6.05 -16.36
C ARG A 142 -4.55 5.20 -16.67
N LEU A 143 -3.41 5.83 -16.96
CA LEU A 143 -2.19 5.12 -17.35
C LEU A 143 -1.58 4.35 -16.18
N GLN A 144 -1.51 4.97 -15.00
CA GLN A 144 -1.00 4.34 -13.80
C GLN A 144 -1.89 3.19 -13.35
N GLY A 145 -3.21 3.40 -13.36
CA GLY A 145 -4.20 2.37 -13.08
C GLY A 145 -4.10 1.18 -14.04
N GLY A 146 -3.97 1.44 -15.35
CA GLY A 146 -3.79 0.37 -16.35
C GLY A 146 -2.51 -0.45 -16.14
N LYS A 147 -1.41 0.20 -15.74
CA LYS A 147 -0.16 -0.49 -15.38
C LYS A 147 -0.32 -1.38 -14.15
N LEU A 148 -1.00 -0.88 -13.13
CA LEU A 148 -1.24 -1.63 -11.90
C LEU A 148 -2.14 -2.83 -12.14
N ILE A 149 -3.22 -2.69 -12.93
CA ILE A 149 -4.12 -3.79 -13.30
C ILE A 149 -3.33 -4.90 -14.00
N ARG A 150 -2.48 -4.55 -14.97
CA ARG A 150 -1.62 -5.52 -15.66
C ARG A 150 -0.61 -6.17 -14.71
N ALA A 151 0.00 -5.39 -13.83
CA ALA A 151 0.98 -5.91 -12.88
C ALA A 151 0.36 -6.80 -11.79
N LEU A 152 -0.97 -6.76 -11.60
CA LEU A 152 -1.74 -7.49 -10.59
C LEU A 152 -2.70 -8.53 -11.21
N GLU A 153 -2.40 -9.05 -12.40
CA GLU A 153 -3.26 -10.03 -13.11
C GLU A 153 -3.52 -11.34 -12.31
N ASP A 154 -2.68 -11.61 -11.33
CA ASP A 154 -2.76 -12.75 -10.40
C ASP A 154 -3.67 -12.51 -9.18
N VAL A 155 -4.17 -11.29 -9.00
CA VAL A 155 -5.02 -10.89 -7.86
C VAL A 155 -6.35 -10.34 -8.38
N PRO A 156 -7.50 -10.62 -7.74
CA PRO A 156 -8.77 -10.00 -8.11
C PRO A 156 -8.71 -8.47 -8.03
N VAL A 157 -8.93 -7.77 -9.15
CA VAL A 157 -8.92 -6.30 -9.22
C VAL A 157 -10.32 -5.78 -9.54
N GLU A 158 -10.73 -4.75 -8.80
CA GLU A 158 -11.91 -3.93 -9.04
C GLU A 158 -11.50 -2.49 -9.36
N LEU A 159 -12.10 -1.88 -10.37
CA LEU A 159 -11.92 -0.46 -10.70
C LEU A 159 -13.03 0.35 -10.03
N VAL A 160 -12.65 1.42 -9.34
CA VAL A 160 -13.55 2.27 -8.57
C VAL A 160 -13.71 3.62 -9.24
N ASP A 161 -14.95 4.02 -9.50
CA ASP A 161 -15.28 5.37 -9.96
C ASP A 161 -15.19 6.35 -8.77
N GLU A 162 -14.24 7.26 -8.84
CA GLU A 162 -14.00 8.28 -7.81
C GLU A 162 -14.86 9.54 -8.00
N THR A 163 -15.73 9.58 -9.00
CA THR A 163 -16.53 10.76 -9.34
C THR A 163 -17.40 11.18 -8.14
N GLY A 164 -17.14 12.36 -7.59
CA GLY A 164 -17.88 12.92 -6.46
C GLY A 164 -17.41 12.46 -5.07
N THR A 165 -16.34 11.67 -4.98
CA THR A 165 -15.83 11.11 -3.71
C THR A 165 -14.61 11.84 -3.16
N THR A 166 -14.16 12.93 -3.79
CA THR A 166 -12.98 13.68 -3.33
C THR A 166 -13.17 14.13 -1.89
N PRO A 167 -12.36 13.64 -0.94
CA PRO A 167 -12.48 14.06 0.45
C PRO A 167 -12.15 15.55 0.54
N TYR A 168 -13.02 16.34 1.19
CA TYR A 168 -12.69 17.72 1.52
C TYR A 168 -11.63 17.71 2.63
N LEU A 169 -10.37 17.64 2.23
CA LEU A 169 -9.23 17.75 3.14
C LEU A 169 -8.94 19.23 3.35
N GLY A 170 -9.13 19.71 4.57
CA GLY A 170 -8.69 21.05 4.96
C GLY A 170 -7.19 21.23 4.68
N THR A 171 -6.75 22.48 4.54
CA THR A 171 -5.41 22.92 4.09
C THR A 171 -4.20 22.41 4.90
N GLY A 172 -4.39 21.51 5.88
CA GLY A 172 -3.34 20.95 6.75
C GLY A 172 -2.77 19.59 6.36
N ALA A 173 -3.35 18.88 5.39
CA ALA A 173 -3.01 17.49 5.07
C ALA A 173 -2.10 17.34 3.82
N ARG A 174 -1.08 18.18 3.66
CA ARG A 174 -0.11 18.00 2.58
C ARG A 174 0.60 16.66 2.72
N GLY A 175 0.45 15.79 1.72
CA GLY A 175 1.08 14.47 1.65
C GLY A 175 0.25 13.31 2.19
N MET A 176 -0.95 13.55 2.76
CA MET A 176 -1.87 12.47 3.19
C MET A 176 -3.10 12.31 2.26
N GLY A 177 -3.24 13.17 1.27
CA GLY A 177 -4.39 13.16 0.35
C GLY A 177 -4.55 11.81 -0.34
N ASP A 178 -3.48 11.33 -0.95
CA ASP A 178 -3.47 10.10 -1.73
C ASP A 178 -3.71 8.85 -0.84
N VAL A 179 -3.19 8.86 0.40
CA VAL A 179 -3.44 7.79 1.37
C VAL A 179 -4.91 7.75 1.81
N LEU A 180 -5.51 8.91 2.06
CA LEU A 180 -6.93 9.00 2.43
C LEU A 180 -7.84 8.68 1.24
N ALA A 181 -7.45 9.04 0.03
CA ALA A 181 -8.12 8.62 -1.20
C ALA A 181 -8.09 7.09 -1.33
N ALA A 182 -6.94 6.45 -1.10
CA ALA A 182 -6.81 4.99 -1.09
C ALA A 182 -7.74 4.31 -0.06
N VAL A 183 -7.88 4.88 1.14
CA VAL A 183 -8.84 4.38 2.14
C VAL A 183 -10.29 4.49 1.64
N ASN A 184 -10.64 5.60 0.99
CA ASN A 184 -11.99 5.77 0.43
C ASN A 184 -12.23 4.80 -0.73
N ILE A 185 -11.28 4.66 -1.64
CA ILE A 185 -11.32 3.69 -2.74
C ILE A 185 -11.54 2.27 -2.21
N ALA A 186 -10.83 1.89 -1.13
CA ALA A 186 -11.01 0.57 -0.50
C ALA A 186 -12.44 0.34 0.06
N ARG A 187 -13.16 1.39 0.41
CA ARG A 187 -14.53 1.32 0.97
C ARG A 187 -15.63 1.36 -0.07
N LEU A 188 -15.32 1.81 -1.28
CA LEU A 188 -16.31 1.91 -2.37
C LEU A 188 -16.40 0.58 -3.09
N ASP A 189 -17.59 0.30 -3.65
CA ASP A 189 -17.75 -0.84 -4.57
C ASP A 189 -17.11 -0.51 -5.92
N GLY A 190 -16.39 -1.49 -6.48
CA GLY A 190 -15.75 -1.38 -7.77
C GLY A 190 -16.32 -2.37 -8.79
N GLU A 191 -16.06 -2.11 -10.06
CA GLU A 191 -16.35 -3.03 -11.15
C GLU A 191 -15.15 -3.96 -11.38
N ARG A 192 -15.37 -5.28 -11.38
CA ARG A 192 -14.30 -6.26 -11.60
C ARG A 192 -13.71 -6.11 -13.00
N VAL A 193 -12.39 -6.04 -13.07
CA VAL A 193 -11.65 -5.93 -14.33
C VAL A 193 -10.57 -7.03 -14.41
N GLU A 194 -10.47 -7.68 -15.57
CA GLU A 194 -9.41 -8.67 -15.85
C GLU A 194 -8.22 -8.02 -16.57
N SER A 195 -8.52 -7.01 -17.39
CA SER A 195 -7.52 -6.21 -18.09
C SER A 195 -8.06 -4.82 -18.37
N ARG A 196 -7.18 -3.83 -18.44
CA ARG A 196 -7.53 -2.49 -18.92
C ARG A 196 -6.55 -2.08 -20.00
N GLU A 197 -6.98 -2.15 -21.25
CA GLU A 197 -6.23 -1.52 -22.33
C GLU A 197 -6.48 -0.01 -22.28
N VAL A 198 -5.42 0.73 -22.04
CA VAL A 198 -5.45 2.19 -22.02
C VAL A 198 -4.65 2.69 -23.20
N GLU A 199 -5.34 3.20 -24.22
CA GLU A 199 -4.64 3.93 -25.28
C GLU A 199 -4.16 5.27 -24.72
N PRO A 200 -2.83 5.53 -24.75
CA PRO A 200 -2.31 6.80 -24.30
C PRO A 200 -2.70 7.92 -25.25
N THR A 201 -3.07 9.06 -24.71
CA THR A 201 -3.31 10.26 -25.50
C THR A 201 -2.01 10.82 -26.09
N PRO A 202 -2.05 11.59 -27.19
CA PRO A 202 -0.84 12.24 -27.73
C PRO A 202 -0.09 13.10 -26.70
N GLY A 203 -0.82 13.74 -25.79
CA GLY A 203 -0.22 14.53 -24.70
C GLY A 203 0.55 13.69 -23.70
N GLU A 204 0.01 12.53 -23.33
CA GLU A 204 0.67 11.57 -22.43
C GLU A 204 1.95 10.97 -23.08
N LEU A 205 1.89 10.66 -24.38
CA LEU A 205 3.07 10.21 -25.13
C LEU A 205 4.15 11.30 -25.17
N THR A 206 3.76 12.55 -25.44
CA THR A 206 4.68 13.69 -25.43
C THR A 206 5.35 13.86 -24.06
N VAL A 207 4.64 13.66 -22.97
CA VAL A 207 5.24 13.72 -21.61
C VAL A 207 6.27 12.61 -21.41
N ILE A 208 6.00 11.39 -21.87
CA ILE A 208 6.95 10.27 -21.79
C ILE A 208 8.20 10.56 -22.62
N GLN A 209 8.03 11.03 -23.86
CA GLN A 209 9.12 11.40 -24.75
C GLN A 209 9.99 12.52 -24.17
N ASN A 210 9.38 13.58 -23.62
CA ASN A 210 10.11 14.65 -22.95
C ASN A 210 10.93 14.14 -21.76
N ARG A 211 10.37 13.24 -20.94
CA ARG A 211 11.10 12.62 -19.83
C ARG A 211 12.27 11.76 -20.30
N SER A 212 12.14 11.06 -21.42
CA SER A 212 13.26 10.29 -21.99
C SER A 212 14.37 11.23 -22.44
N ARG A 213 14.02 12.35 -23.10
CA ARG A 213 14.98 13.36 -23.54
C ARG A 213 15.73 14.02 -22.38
N GLU A 214 15.04 14.35 -21.29
CA GLU A 214 15.66 14.92 -20.08
C GLU A 214 16.67 13.97 -19.42
N ARG A 215 16.50 12.65 -19.59
CA ARG A 215 17.38 11.62 -19.03
C ARG A 215 18.46 11.12 -19.99
N ALA A 216 18.32 11.44 -21.27
CA ALA A 216 19.28 11.03 -22.28
C ALA A 216 20.50 11.95 -22.30
N ASP A 217 21.70 11.40 -22.32
CA ASP A 217 22.96 12.16 -22.40
C ASP A 217 23.09 12.93 -23.73
N ASP A 218 22.46 12.45 -24.80
CA ASP A 218 22.46 13.01 -26.15
C ASP A 218 21.24 13.90 -26.44
N ASN A 219 20.40 14.16 -25.44
CA ASN A 219 19.17 14.95 -25.54
C ASN A 219 18.16 14.43 -26.59
N ARG A 220 18.19 13.13 -26.91
CA ARG A 220 17.23 12.49 -27.81
C ARG A 220 16.06 11.92 -27.04
N GLU A 221 14.88 11.97 -27.66
CA GLU A 221 13.68 11.32 -27.15
C GLU A 221 13.47 9.97 -27.80
N ILE A 222 12.85 9.05 -27.08
CA ILE A 222 12.38 7.79 -27.65
C ILE A 222 11.26 8.04 -28.67
N ASP A 223 11.10 7.17 -29.63
CA ASP A 223 10.04 7.26 -30.62
C ASP A 223 8.64 7.03 -30.00
N GLU A 224 7.60 7.24 -30.81
CA GLU A 224 6.21 7.14 -30.35
C GLU A 224 5.83 5.70 -30.02
N GLU A 225 6.38 4.69 -30.69
CA GLU A 225 6.10 3.28 -30.44
C GLU A 225 6.66 2.85 -29.08
N LEU A 226 7.91 3.18 -28.80
CA LEU A 226 8.52 2.97 -27.49
C LEU A 226 7.80 3.75 -26.39
N ALA A 227 7.36 4.98 -26.67
CA ALA A 227 6.57 5.76 -25.72
C ALA A 227 5.22 5.08 -25.41
N ARG A 228 4.55 4.45 -26.39
CA ARG A 228 3.33 3.64 -26.15
C ARG A 228 3.62 2.42 -25.28
N ARG A 229 4.69 1.70 -25.54
CA ARG A 229 5.11 0.53 -24.74
C ARG A 229 5.45 0.92 -23.30
N VAL A 230 6.04 2.09 -23.09
CA VAL A 230 6.22 2.66 -21.75
C VAL A 230 4.88 3.07 -21.13
N ALA A 231 3.97 3.67 -21.89
CA ALA A 231 2.66 4.05 -21.41
C ALA A 231 1.83 2.85 -20.97
N SER A 232 1.88 1.76 -21.73
CA SER A 232 1.18 0.51 -21.41
C SER A 232 1.81 -0.27 -20.25
N GLY A 233 3.05 0.06 -19.84
CA GLY A 233 3.79 -0.68 -18.80
C GLY A 233 4.49 -1.94 -19.31
N GLU A 234 4.55 -2.15 -20.62
CA GLU A 234 5.32 -3.23 -21.24
C GLU A 234 6.82 -3.02 -21.05
N LEU A 235 7.28 -1.77 -21.12
CA LEU A 235 8.65 -1.36 -20.86
C LEU A 235 8.71 -0.30 -19.75
N THR A 236 9.80 -0.33 -19.01
CA THR A 236 10.22 0.83 -18.22
C THR A 236 10.80 1.90 -19.15
N LEU A 237 10.85 3.15 -18.70
CA LEU A 237 11.48 4.22 -19.49
C LEU A 237 12.96 3.92 -19.79
N GLU A 238 13.67 3.29 -18.86
CA GLU A 238 15.09 2.94 -18.99
C GLU A 238 15.31 1.83 -20.03
N GLU A 239 14.43 0.83 -20.07
CA GLU A 239 14.45 -0.22 -21.08
C GLU A 239 14.16 0.34 -22.47
N ALA A 240 13.15 1.20 -22.61
CA ALA A 240 12.82 1.86 -23.86
C ALA A 240 13.99 2.74 -24.38
N MET A 241 14.65 3.49 -23.49
CA MET A 241 15.84 4.28 -23.85
C MET A 241 17.03 3.42 -24.27
N ARG A 242 17.16 2.22 -23.69
CA ARG A 242 18.21 1.27 -24.09
C ARG A 242 17.91 0.68 -25.47
N GLU A 243 16.69 0.21 -25.72
CA GLU A 243 16.23 -0.32 -27.00
C GLU A 243 16.41 0.73 -28.11
N HIS A 244 16.00 1.96 -27.87
CA HIS A 244 16.17 3.07 -28.82
C HIS A 244 17.64 3.31 -29.23
N ARG A 245 18.58 3.20 -28.29
CA ARG A 245 20.01 3.35 -28.58
C ARG A 245 20.59 2.19 -29.39
N GLU A 246 20.09 0.96 -29.19
CA GLU A 246 20.51 -0.23 -29.91
C GLU A 246 20.03 -0.18 -31.37
N ASP A 247 18.81 0.32 -31.62
CA ASP A 247 18.25 0.49 -32.95
C ASP A 247 18.97 1.57 -33.76
N ASP A 248 19.34 2.70 -33.13
CA ASP A 248 20.10 3.78 -33.75
C ASP A 248 21.56 3.37 -34.10
N ALA A 249 22.09 2.28 -33.52
CA ALA A 249 23.45 1.80 -33.74
C ALA A 249 23.57 0.76 -34.87
N THR A 250 22.44 0.32 -35.48
CA THR A 250 22.37 -0.69 -36.54
C THR A 250 22.11 -0.09 -37.87
#